data_01991223a2d22d3d8080d5fb3d0155ce
#
_entry.id   01991223a2d22d3d8080d5fb3d0155ce
#
_cell.length_a   1.000
_cell.length_b   1.000
_cell.length_c   1.000
_cell.angle_alpha   90.00
_cell.angle_beta   90.00
_cell.angle_gamma   90.00
#
_symmetry.space_group_name_H-M   'P 1'
#
loop_
_entity.id
_entity.type
_entity.pdbx_description
1 polymer ?
#
loop_
_entity_poly.entity_id
_entity_poly.type
_entity_poly.pdbx_seq_one_letter_code
_entity_poly.pdbx_strand_id
1 'polypeptide(L)'
;MKAERPYPQVHITPKGQRALQAGHPWVYAGEVTELTGPVEDGGLTDIIGSKGAYLGTGFYNSHSLIRCRLLSRNANDRFDDAFWQRRVQYAWDYRKSVMPPEDLLCCRVIFGEADGFPGLTVDRFGPVLVAQVLSLGMERIQQRLLPLLAQVLRRDGQDIAGIYLRNDVALREKEGLAQGKGWFPLPGEEEPTLTESDIVENGIRYHVDFINGQKTGFFLDQKYNRQAVARLAKGRTVLDCFTHTGSFALNAAKGGAKHVTAVDVSEFAVQCAAENARLNGLDGIMECRAANVFDLLPELEKVPKSYDFIILDPPAFTKSRKTIDSAMTGYKEINYRAMKLLPRGGYLATCSCSHFASTERFIAMLRSAAHDAGVQLRQIEQRQQSCDHPILWGVEETDYLKFFLFQVV
;
A
#
# COMPACT_ATOMS: atom_id res chain seq x y z
N MET A 1 -7.32 -7.06 -44.21
CA MET A 1 -6.61 -8.16 -43.52
C MET A 1 -6.19 -7.63 -42.15
N LYS A 2 -6.51 -8.30 -41.03
CA LYS A 2 -5.92 -7.94 -39.73
C LYS A 2 -4.41 -8.18 -39.85
N ALA A 3 -3.58 -7.18 -39.50
CA ALA A 3 -2.13 -7.36 -39.48
C ALA A 3 -1.82 -8.53 -38.52
N GLU A 4 -0.97 -9.46 -38.99
CA GLU A 4 -0.50 -10.58 -38.18
C GLU A 4 0.26 -9.99 -36.99
N ARG A 5 -0.09 -10.41 -35.78
CA ARG A 5 0.51 -9.90 -34.56
C ARG A 5 1.82 -10.64 -34.30
N PRO A 6 2.90 -9.92 -33.90
CA PRO A 6 4.23 -10.52 -33.80
C PRO A 6 4.45 -11.36 -32.53
N TYR A 7 3.46 -11.42 -31.62
CA TYR A 7 3.63 -12.05 -30.31
C TYR A 7 3.19 -13.51 -30.32
N PRO A 8 3.92 -14.40 -29.62
CA PRO A 8 3.47 -15.76 -29.37
C PRO A 8 2.15 -15.75 -28.57
N GLN A 9 1.44 -16.86 -28.58
CA GLN A 9 0.08 -16.94 -28.05
C GLN A 9 0.00 -17.85 -26.83
N VAL A 10 -0.77 -17.44 -25.84
CA VAL A 10 -1.17 -18.23 -24.68
C VAL A 10 -2.67 -18.43 -24.75
N HIS A 11 -3.09 -19.68 -24.99
CA HIS A 11 -4.50 -20.06 -25.03
C HIS A 11 -4.99 -20.38 -23.63
N ILE A 12 -6.22 -19.92 -23.30
CA ILE A 12 -6.75 -20.05 -21.95
C ILE A 12 -8.16 -20.68 -21.92
N THR A 13 -8.48 -21.25 -20.76
CA THR A 13 -9.79 -21.85 -20.48
C THR A 13 -10.92 -20.83 -20.56
N PRO A 14 -12.17 -21.29 -20.77
CA PRO A 14 -13.34 -20.42 -20.68
C PRO A 14 -13.52 -19.72 -19.31
N LYS A 15 -12.99 -20.32 -18.24
CA LYS A 15 -12.98 -19.71 -16.90
C LYS A 15 -12.05 -18.50 -16.87
N GLY A 16 -10.80 -18.66 -17.31
CA GLY A 16 -9.84 -17.55 -17.39
C GLY A 16 -10.32 -16.45 -18.34
N GLN A 17 -10.95 -16.82 -19.47
CA GLN A 17 -11.57 -15.84 -20.37
C GLN A 17 -12.63 -14.98 -19.67
N ARG A 18 -13.54 -15.59 -18.90
CA ARG A 18 -14.55 -14.83 -18.15
C ARG A 18 -13.93 -13.90 -17.11
N ALA A 19 -12.90 -14.35 -16.40
CA ALA A 19 -12.19 -13.52 -15.42
C ALA A 19 -11.55 -12.29 -16.10
N LEU A 20 -10.85 -12.49 -17.22
CA LEU A 20 -10.30 -11.37 -17.99
C LEU A 20 -11.38 -10.43 -18.50
N GLN A 21 -12.50 -10.93 -19.03
CA GLN A 21 -13.60 -10.12 -19.53
C GLN A 21 -14.31 -9.33 -18.41
N ALA A 22 -14.33 -9.89 -17.18
CA ALA A 22 -14.83 -9.21 -15.99
C ALA A 22 -13.88 -8.12 -15.43
N GLY A 23 -12.69 -7.96 -16.04
CA GLY A 23 -11.74 -6.90 -15.67
C GLY A 23 -10.49 -7.40 -14.95
N HIS A 24 -10.44 -8.64 -14.48
CA HIS A 24 -9.28 -9.19 -13.79
C HIS A 24 -8.07 -9.32 -14.75
N PRO A 25 -6.86 -8.83 -14.39
CA PRO A 25 -5.74 -8.77 -15.32
C PRO A 25 -4.82 -9.99 -15.31
N TRP A 26 -5.12 -11.02 -14.52
CA TRP A 26 -4.25 -12.18 -14.34
C TRP A 26 -4.83 -13.44 -14.97
N VAL A 27 -3.94 -14.23 -15.58
CA VAL A 27 -4.22 -15.62 -15.99
C VAL A 27 -3.40 -16.53 -15.08
N TYR A 28 -4.06 -17.43 -14.39
CA TYR A 28 -3.39 -18.38 -13.50
C TYR A 28 -2.89 -19.62 -14.24
N ALA A 29 -1.91 -20.32 -13.66
CA ALA A 29 -1.29 -21.51 -14.25
C ALA A 29 -2.32 -22.56 -14.70
N GLY A 30 -3.32 -22.86 -13.89
CA GLY A 30 -4.38 -23.83 -14.21
C GLY A 30 -5.38 -23.36 -15.27
N GLU A 31 -5.24 -22.15 -15.79
CA GLU A 31 -6.12 -21.59 -16.82
C GLU A 31 -5.47 -21.60 -18.22
N VAL A 32 -4.14 -21.87 -18.30
CA VAL A 32 -3.43 -22.01 -19.58
C VAL A 32 -3.66 -23.41 -20.14
N THR A 33 -4.09 -23.47 -21.41
CA THR A 33 -4.38 -24.74 -22.12
C THR A 33 -3.33 -25.08 -23.15
N GLU A 34 -2.76 -24.08 -23.83
CA GLU A 34 -1.81 -24.28 -24.92
C GLU A 34 -0.92 -23.05 -25.08
N LEU A 35 0.33 -23.26 -25.53
CA LEU A 35 1.27 -22.22 -25.94
C LEU A 35 1.58 -22.37 -27.42
N THR A 36 1.50 -21.29 -28.21
CA THR A 36 1.77 -21.30 -29.64
C THR A 36 2.87 -20.27 -29.95
N GLY A 37 3.91 -20.73 -30.65
CA GLY A 37 5.09 -19.94 -30.97
C GLY A 37 6.14 -19.91 -29.83
N PRO A 38 7.23 -19.14 -29.98
CA PRO A 38 8.33 -19.10 -29.01
C PRO A 38 7.97 -18.20 -27.81
N VAL A 39 7.25 -18.76 -26.83
CA VAL A 39 6.89 -18.08 -25.59
C VAL A 39 8.10 -18.04 -24.65
N GLU A 40 8.53 -16.85 -24.26
CA GLU A 40 9.64 -16.62 -23.36
C GLU A 40 9.17 -16.06 -22.02
N ASP A 41 9.82 -16.48 -20.93
CA ASP A 41 9.58 -15.94 -19.59
C ASP A 41 9.92 -14.44 -19.52
N GLY A 42 8.98 -13.63 -19.01
CA GLY A 42 9.06 -12.16 -19.01
C GLY A 42 8.79 -11.51 -20.36
N GLY A 43 8.56 -12.31 -21.41
CA GLY A 43 8.24 -11.82 -22.76
C GLY A 43 6.77 -11.43 -22.92
N LEU A 44 6.48 -10.70 -24.01
CA LEU A 44 5.13 -10.34 -24.39
C LEU A 44 4.44 -11.51 -25.10
N THR A 45 3.19 -11.77 -24.73
CA THR A 45 2.33 -12.80 -25.34
C THR A 45 0.94 -12.26 -25.57
N ASP A 46 0.30 -12.69 -26.66
CA ASP A 46 -1.13 -12.49 -26.86
C ASP A 46 -1.94 -13.56 -26.12
N ILE A 47 -2.91 -13.13 -25.36
CA ILE A 47 -3.80 -14.01 -24.61
C ILE A 47 -5.03 -14.30 -25.48
N ILE A 48 -5.22 -15.58 -25.77
CA ILE A 48 -6.27 -16.06 -26.69
C ILE A 48 -7.28 -16.88 -25.91
N GLY A 49 -8.52 -16.47 -25.98
CA GLY A 49 -9.65 -17.17 -25.42
C GLY A 49 -10.19 -18.28 -26.33
N SER A 50 -11.30 -18.87 -25.92
CA SER A 50 -12.03 -19.87 -26.71
C SER A 50 -12.39 -19.30 -28.10
N LYS A 51 -12.43 -20.18 -29.11
CA LYS A 51 -12.72 -19.83 -30.51
C LYS A 51 -11.75 -18.79 -31.13
N GLY A 52 -10.51 -18.70 -30.60
CA GLY A 52 -9.49 -17.81 -31.16
C GLY A 52 -9.70 -16.32 -30.86
N ALA A 53 -10.50 -15.97 -29.86
CA ALA A 53 -10.74 -14.58 -29.48
C ALA A 53 -9.50 -13.95 -28.81
N TYR A 54 -9.00 -12.86 -29.37
CA TYR A 54 -7.97 -12.04 -28.72
C TYR A 54 -8.54 -11.35 -27.49
N LEU A 55 -7.89 -11.52 -26.33
CA LEU A 55 -8.33 -10.95 -25.05
C LEU A 55 -7.41 -9.85 -24.56
N GLY A 56 -6.19 -9.78 -25.06
CA GLY A 56 -5.20 -8.78 -24.73
C GLY A 56 -3.78 -9.29 -24.88
N THR A 57 -2.81 -8.43 -24.60
CA THR A 57 -1.38 -8.73 -24.60
C THR A 57 -0.83 -8.48 -23.19
N GLY A 58 0.05 -9.35 -22.71
CA GLY A 58 0.64 -9.26 -21.40
C GLY A 58 1.98 -9.95 -21.29
N PHE A 59 2.59 -9.89 -20.11
CA PHE A 59 3.81 -10.63 -19.81
C PHE A 59 3.51 -12.06 -19.39
N TYR A 60 4.30 -13.00 -19.87
CA TYR A 60 4.26 -14.41 -19.49
C TYR A 60 5.34 -14.75 -18.48
N ASN A 61 5.06 -15.65 -17.55
CA ASN A 61 6.06 -16.21 -16.62
C ASN A 61 5.72 -17.65 -16.25
N SER A 62 6.57 -18.60 -16.63
CA SER A 62 6.38 -20.02 -16.34
C SER A 62 6.66 -20.40 -14.86
N HIS A 63 7.38 -19.58 -14.12
CA HIS A 63 7.70 -19.81 -12.71
C HIS A 63 6.56 -19.40 -11.78
N SER A 64 5.81 -18.35 -12.17
CA SER A 64 4.74 -17.77 -11.34
C SER A 64 3.44 -18.58 -11.43
N LEU A 65 2.65 -18.60 -10.33
CA LEU A 65 1.26 -19.04 -10.39
C LEU A 65 0.41 -18.12 -11.26
N ILE A 66 0.77 -16.84 -11.39
CA ILE A 66 0.16 -15.89 -12.31
C ILE A 66 0.93 -15.97 -13.63
N ARG A 67 0.46 -16.82 -14.54
CA ARG A 67 1.13 -17.11 -15.81
C ARG A 67 1.17 -15.93 -16.77
N CYS A 68 0.08 -15.17 -16.85
CA CYS A 68 0.09 -13.96 -17.65
C CYS A 68 -0.42 -12.78 -16.82
N ARG A 69 0.26 -11.65 -16.98
CA ARG A 69 -0.16 -10.36 -16.43
C ARG A 69 -0.50 -9.42 -17.59
N LEU A 70 -1.78 -9.13 -17.74
CA LEU A 70 -2.31 -8.32 -18.83
C LEU A 70 -1.77 -6.89 -18.80
N LEU A 71 -1.30 -6.40 -19.92
CA LEU A 71 -0.86 -5.02 -20.13
C LEU A 71 -1.89 -4.20 -20.88
N SER A 72 -2.44 -4.73 -21.97
CA SER A 72 -3.42 -4.02 -22.77
C SER A 72 -4.41 -4.97 -23.43
N ARG A 73 -5.64 -4.48 -23.57
CA ARG A 73 -6.71 -5.13 -24.35
C ARG A 73 -6.81 -4.59 -25.77
N ASN A 74 -6.10 -3.51 -26.07
CA ASN A 74 -6.08 -2.90 -27.38
C ASN A 74 -5.09 -3.61 -28.30
N ALA A 75 -5.59 -4.29 -29.33
CA ALA A 75 -4.78 -5.01 -30.29
C ALA A 75 -3.85 -4.11 -31.13
N ASN A 76 -4.07 -2.80 -31.13
CA ASN A 76 -3.25 -1.84 -31.87
C ASN A 76 -2.09 -1.28 -31.02
N ASP A 77 -2.05 -1.55 -29.72
CA ASP A 77 -0.94 -1.08 -28.90
C ASP A 77 0.37 -1.73 -29.31
N ARG A 78 1.39 -0.88 -29.41
CA ARG A 78 2.80 -1.25 -29.57
C ARG A 78 3.51 -0.90 -28.27
N PHE A 79 4.22 -1.84 -27.68
CA PHE A 79 4.88 -1.68 -26.39
C PHE A 79 6.27 -1.03 -26.56
N ASP A 80 6.29 0.11 -27.25
CA ASP A 80 7.45 0.98 -27.50
C ASP A 80 7.58 2.06 -26.40
N ASP A 81 8.58 2.96 -26.53
CA ASP A 81 8.81 4.03 -25.57
C ASP A 81 7.62 4.99 -25.49
N ALA A 82 6.97 5.27 -26.60
CA ALA A 82 5.79 6.14 -26.64
C ALA A 82 4.62 5.54 -25.84
N PHE A 83 4.44 4.21 -25.88
CA PHE A 83 3.45 3.51 -25.07
C PHE A 83 3.75 3.66 -23.58
N TRP A 84 5.00 3.40 -23.15
CA TRP A 84 5.39 3.47 -21.76
C TRP A 84 5.40 4.90 -21.22
N GLN A 85 5.90 5.88 -21.99
CA GLN A 85 5.84 7.30 -21.63
C GLN A 85 4.39 7.75 -21.40
N ARG A 86 3.49 7.43 -22.32
CA ARG A 86 2.07 7.77 -22.19
C ARG A 86 1.44 7.13 -20.96
N ARG A 87 1.78 5.89 -20.67
CA ARG A 87 1.25 5.19 -19.49
C ARG A 87 1.76 5.78 -18.18
N VAL A 88 3.06 6.11 -18.10
CA VAL A 88 3.62 6.85 -16.97
C VAL A 88 2.95 8.21 -16.81
N GLN A 89 2.75 8.92 -17.93
CA GLN A 89 2.08 10.23 -17.91
C GLN A 89 0.66 10.10 -17.34
N TYR A 90 -0.11 9.09 -17.74
CA TYR A 90 -1.47 8.86 -17.20
C TYR A 90 -1.45 8.58 -15.70
N ALA A 91 -0.53 7.78 -15.20
CA ALA A 91 -0.39 7.52 -13.78
C ALA A 91 -0.05 8.79 -13.01
N TRP A 92 0.85 9.63 -13.54
CA TRP A 92 1.22 10.91 -12.93
C TRP A 92 0.09 11.94 -12.99
N ASP A 93 -0.58 12.08 -14.13
CA ASP A 93 -1.72 12.99 -14.30
C ASP A 93 -2.89 12.62 -13.38
N TYR A 94 -3.11 11.32 -13.15
CA TYR A 94 -4.07 10.86 -12.18
C TYR A 94 -3.74 11.41 -10.78
N ARG A 95 -2.48 11.30 -10.29
CA ARG A 95 -2.08 11.84 -8.99
C ARG A 95 -2.30 13.35 -8.91
N LYS A 96 -1.91 14.08 -9.95
CA LYS A 96 -2.17 15.54 -10.02
C LYS A 96 -3.65 15.91 -9.98
N SER A 97 -4.52 15.02 -10.45
CA SER A 97 -5.96 15.26 -10.49
C SER A 97 -6.66 14.97 -9.16
N VAL A 98 -6.16 13.98 -8.38
CA VAL A 98 -6.85 13.49 -7.18
C VAL A 98 -6.20 13.93 -5.88
N MET A 99 -5.00 14.52 -5.93
CA MET A 99 -4.23 14.94 -4.77
C MET A 99 -3.98 16.46 -4.79
N PRO A 100 -3.91 17.11 -3.63
CA PRO A 100 -3.38 18.47 -3.51
C PRO A 100 -1.93 18.54 -4.01
N PRO A 101 -1.48 19.67 -4.61
CA PRO A 101 -0.12 19.81 -5.15
C PRO A 101 0.99 19.53 -4.12
N GLU A 102 0.80 19.93 -2.86
CA GLU A 102 1.75 19.70 -1.77
C GLU A 102 1.95 18.21 -1.45
N ASP A 103 0.95 17.38 -1.69
CA ASP A 103 1.01 15.95 -1.44
C ASP A 103 1.76 15.16 -2.54
N LEU A 104 1.98 15.77 -3.71
CA LEU A 104 2.69 15.14 -4.83
C LEU A 104 4.18 14.89 -4.53
N LEU A 105 4.75 15.57 -3.54
CA LEU A 105 6.13 15.34 -3.10
C LEU A 105 6.29 14.09 -2.23
N CYS A 106 5.18 13.52 -1.76
CA CYS A 106 5.16 12.34 -0.90
C CYS A 106 3.93 11.50 -1.26
N CYS A 107 4.03 10.68 -2.30
CA CYS A 107 2.91 9.91 -2.83
C CYS A 107 3.35 8.63 -3.54
N ARG A 108 2.43 7.69 -3.72
CA ARG A 108 2.62 6.55 -4.62
C ARG A 108 2.38 6.99 -6.06
N VAL A 109 3.44 7.01 -6.86
CA VAL A 109 3.41 7.41 -8.28
C VAL A 109 2.85 6.31 -9.16
N ILE A 110 3.20 5.04 -8.88
CA ILE A 110 2.71 3.86 -9.61
C ILE A 110 2.22 2.82 -8.61
N PHE A 111 0.99 2.33 -8.81
CA PHE A 111 0.36 1.28 -8.01
C PHE A 111 -0.01 0.07 -8.88
N GLY A 112 0.98 -0.67 -9.33
CA GLY A 112 0.85 -1.97 -9.97
C GLY A 112 -0.20 -2.05 -11.06
N GLU A 113 -1.08 -3.01 -10.94
CA GLU A 113 -2.16 -3.32 -11.88
C GLU A 113 -3.14 -2.16 -12.05
N ALA A 114 -3.35 -1.36 -11.00
CA ALA A 114 -4.29 -0.24 -11.06
C ALA A 114 -3.83 0.89 -11.99
N ASP A 115 -2.52 1.02 -12.21
CA ASP A 115 -1.93 1.96 -13.18
C ASP A 115 -1.47 1.26 -14.48
N GLY A 116 -1.72 -0.05 -14.58
CA GLY A 116 -1.33 -0.86 -15.75
C GLY A 116 0.15 -1.19 -15.81
N PHE A 117 0.83 -1.24 -14.67
CA PHE A 117 2.22 -1.69 -14.51
C PHE A 117 2.25 -2.93 -13.60
N PRO A 118 1.82 -4.09 -14.06
CA PRO A 118 1.58 -5.26 -13.21
C PRO A 118 2.84 -5.68 -12.47
N GLY A 119 2.77 -5.60 -11.14
CA GLY A 119 3.88 -5.92 -10.26
C GLY A 119 4.96 -4.84 -10.13
N LEU A 120 4.71 -3.59 -10.54
CA LEU A 120 5.58 -2.45 -10.26
C LEU A 120 4.91 -1.50 -9.27
N THR A 121 5.59 -1.18 -8.19
CA THR A 121 5.19 -0.12 -7.25
C THR A 121 6.28 0.94 -7.21
N VAL A 122 5.91 2.21 -7.26
CA VAL A 122 6.86 3.33 -7.11
C VAL A 122 6.28 4.36 -6.16
N ASP A 123 7.00 4.59 -5.06
CA ASP A 123 6.73 5.64 -4.09
C ASP A 123 7.69 6.80 -4.27
N ARG A 124 7.23 8.01 -4.02
CA ARG A 124 8.03 9.22 -4.05
C ARG A 124 8.20 9.77 -2.64
N PHE A 125 9.44 10.04 -2.27
CA PHE A 125 9.83 10.72 -1.04
C PHE A 125 10.72 11.92 -1.38
N GLY A 126 10.11 13.09 -1.59
CA GLY A 126 10.80 14.29 -2.05
C GLY A 126 11.46 14.07 -3.42
N PRO A 127 12.81 14.13 -3.50
CA PRO A 127 13.55 13.94 -4.74
C PRO A 127 13.82 12.45 -5.07
N VAL A 128 13.51 11.53 -4.17
CA VAL A 128 13.82 10.11 -4.35
C VAL A 128 12.57 9.34 -4.76
N LEU A 129 12.69 8.55 -5.82
CA LEU A 129 11.71 7.51 -6.16
C LEU A 129 12.18 6.17 -5.59
N VAL A 130 11.30 5.45 -4.91
CA VAL A 130 11.58 4.12 -4.38
C VAL A 130 10.72 3.10 -5.10
N ALA A 131 11.34 2.21 -5.86
CA ALA A 131 10.65 1.25 -6.70
C ALA A 131 10.77 -0.18 -6.16
N GLN A 132 9.69 -0.95 -6.28
CA GLN A 132 9.66 -2.39 -6.11
C GLN A 132 9.23 -3.06 -7.40
N VAL A 133 10.10 -3.85 -8.00
CA VAL A 133 9.84 -4.59 -9.24
C VAL A 133 9.56 -6.03 -8.87
N LEU A 134 8.28 -6.43 -8.88
CA LEU A 134 7.78 -7.68 -8.31
C LEU A 134 7.29 -8.68 -9.37
N SER A 135 7.50 -8.41 -10.65
CA SER A 135 7.16 -9.34 -11.73
C SER A 135 8.28 -9.45 -12.77
N LEU A 136 8.44 -10.63 -13.34
CA LEU A 136 9.53 -10.90 -14.29
C LEU A 136 9.43 -10.04 -15.55
N GLY A 137 8.21 -9.75 -16.02
CA GLY A 137 8.04 -8.87 -17.18
C GLY A 137 8.49 -7.43 -16.91
N MET A 138 8.17 -6.89 -15.73
CA MET A 138 8.64 -5.56 -15.32
C MET A 138 10.17 -5.55 -15.09
N GLU A 139 10.73 -6.63 -14.55
CA GLU A 139 12.19 -6.78 -14.40
C GLU A 139 12.89 -6.67 -15.75
N ARG A 140 12.37 -7.35 -16.80
CA ARG A 140 12.98 -7.28 -18.12
C ARG A 140 12.95 -5.90 -18.77
N ILE A 141 11.92 -5.12 -18.47
CA ILE A 141 11.77 -3.79 -19.08
C ILE A 141 12.24 -2.65 -18.19
N GLN A 142 12.66 -2.89 -16.93
CA GLN A 142 13.02 -1.83 -15.99
C GLN A 142 14.11 -0.90 -16.50
N GLN A 143 15.10 -1.43 -17.24
CA GLN A 143 16.19 -0.64 -17.81
C GLN A 143 15.70 0.42 -18.83
N ARG A 144 14.55 0.19 -19.41
CA ARG A 144 13.87 1.10 -20.35
C ARG A 144 12.83 1.96 -19.61
N LEU A 145 12.05 1.36 -18.72
CA LEU A 145 10.91 2.00 -18.08
C LEU A 145 11.29 3.02 -17.02
N LEU A 146 12.25 2.69 -16.15
CA LEU A 146 12.61 3.58 -15.03
C LEU A 146 13.26 4.90 -15.49
N PRO A 147 14.13 4.94 -16.51
CA PRO A 147 14.58 6.22 -17.07
C PRO A 147 13.43 7.05 -17.68
N LEU A 148 12.47 6.40 -18.36
CA LEU A 148 11.29 7.10 -18.90
C LEU A 148 10.42 7.68 -17.78
N LEU A 149 10.27 6.97 -16.65
CA LEU A 149 9.57 7.46 -15.47
C LEU A 149 10.22 8.75 -14.93
N ALA A 150 11.53 8.73 -14.66
CA ALA A 150 12.26 9.91 -14.20
C ALA A 150 12.13 11.07 -15.19
N GLN A 151 12.25 10.78 -16.49
CA GLN A 151 12.13 11.78 -17.55
C GLN A 151 10.74 12.45 -17.60
N VAL A 152 9.66 11.66 -17.47
CA VAL A 152 8.29 12.18 -17.47
C VAL A 152 8.06 13.12 -16.30
N LEU A 153 8.46 12.73 -15.08
CA LEU A 153 8.31 13.58 -13.90
C LEU A 153 9.16 14.85 -14.00
N ARG A 154 10.40 14.75 -14.45
CA ARG A 154 11.29 15.91 -14.62
C ARG A 154 10.78 16.90 -15.67
N ARG A 155 10.18 16.42 -16.78
CA ARG A 155 9.51 17.29 -17.76
C ARG A 155 8.34 18.08 -17.18
N ASP A 156 7.68 17.50 -16.17
CA ASP A 156 6.58 18.14 -15.43
C ASP A 156 7.12 19.02 -14.26
N GLY A 157 8.40 19.35 -14.27
CA GLY A 157 9.04 20.24 -13.30
C GLY A 157 9.34 19.60 -11.95
N GLN A 158 9.30 18.28 -11.86
CA GLN A 158 9.59 17.59 -10.59
C GLN A 158 11.10 17.39 -10.43
N ASP A 159 11.61 17.72 -9.24
CA ASP A 159 12.99 17.41 -8.87
C ASP A 159 13.06 15.93 -8.50
N ILE A 160 13.81 15.15 -9.30
CA ILE A 160 14.05 13.72 -9.09
C ILE A 160 15.56 13.49 -9.12
N ALA A 161 16.14 13.19 -7.96
CA ALA A 161 17.57 12.91 -7.79
C ALA A 161 17.95 11.50 -8.24
N GLY A 162 17.02 10.52 -8.10
CA GLY A 162 17.30 9.14 -8.49
C GLY A 162 16.19 8.17 -8.12
N ILE A 163 16.40 6.91 -8.47
CA ILE A 163 15.48 5.80 -8.21
C ILE A 163 16.22 4.75 -7.38
N TYR A 164 15.69 4.44 -6.18
CA TYR A 164 16.21 3.38 -5.32
C TYR A 164 15.34 2.13 -5.45
N LEU A 165 15.94 0.97 -5.67
CA LEU A 165 15.24 -0.30 -5.76
C LEU A 165 15.13 -0.97 -4.39
N ARG A 166 13.93 -1.31 -3.96
CA ARG A 166 13.62 -2.10 -2.76
C ARG A 166 13.09 -3.47 -3.15
N ASN A 167 13.92 -4.20 -3.88
CA ASN A 167 13.63 -5.54 -4.38
C ASN A 167 13.98 -6.64 -3.36
N ASP A 168 14.28 -6.28 -2.11
CA ASP A 168 14.61 -7.14 -0.97
C ASP A 168 13.35 -7.79 -0.33
N VAL A 169 12.47 -8.34 -1.18
CA VAL A 169 11.19 -8.94 -0.76
C VAL A 169 11.05 -10.38 -1.29
N ALA A 170 10.66 -11.29 -0.40
CA ALA A 170 10.52 -12.73 -0.70
C ALA A 170 9.49 -13.04 -1.80
N LEU A 171 8.58 -12.11 -2.12
CA LEU A 171 7.61 -12.28 -3.21
C LEU A 171 8.30 -12.45 -4.57
N ARG A 172 9.47 -11.85 -4.77
CA ARG A 172 10.25 -11.94 -6.00
C ARG A 172 10.67 -13.38 -6.33
N GLU A 173 10.99 -14.17 -5.31
CA GLU A 173 11.39 -15.58 -5.49
C GLU A 173 10.28 -16.41 -6.15
N LYS A 174 9.01 -16.08 -5.89
CA LYS A 174 7.85 -16.72 -6.54
C LYS A 174 7.72 -16.38 -8.02
N GLU A 175 8.37 -15.33 -8.46
CA GLU A 175 8.46 -14.91 -9.86
C GLU A 175 9.76 -15.40 -10.54
N GLY A 176 10.63 -16.14 -9.82
CA GLY A 176 11.93 -16.58 -10.31
C GLY A 176 13.00 -15.48 -10.29
N LEU A 177 12.81 -14.45 -9.46
CA LEU A 177 13.69 -13.27 -9.36
C LEU A 177 14.50 -13.29 -8.06
N ALA A 178 15.76 -12.87 -8.14
CA ALA A 178 16.60 -12.66 -6.97
C ALA A 178 16.14 -11.43 -6.17
N GLN A 179 16.37 -11.45 -4.85
CA GLN A 179 16.23 -10.29 -4.00
C GLN A 179 17.45 -9.38 -4.11
N GLY A 180 17.25 -8.08 -3.85
CA GLY A 180 18.34 -7.10 -3.83
C GLY A 180 17.81 -5.69 -3.57
N LYS A 181 18.70 -4.79 -3.20
CA LYS A 181 18.38 -3.36 -3.07
C LYS A 181 19.58 -2.51 -3.49
N GLY A 182 19.33 -1.29 -3.95
CA GLY A 182 20.37 -0.35 -4.38
C GLY A 182 19.82 0.72 -5.31
N TRP A 183 20.66 1.68 -5.62
CA TRP A 183 20.33 2.67 -6.61
C TRP A 183 20.22 2.07 -8.01
N PHE A 184 19.19 2.47 -8.73
CA PHE A 184 19.06 2.14 -10.14
C PHE A 184 19.96 3.08 -10.97
N PRO A 185 20.88 2.57 -11.82
CA PRO A 185 21.78 3.40 -12.61
C PRO A 185 21.00 4.12 -13.71
N LEU A 186 20.76 5.42 -13.54
CA LEU A 186 20.18 6.24 -14.58
C LEU A 186 21.24 6.58 -15.65
N PRO A 187 20.93 6.47 -16.96
CA PRO A 187 21.90 6.69 -18.02
C PRO A 187 22.51 8.09 -17.99
N GLY A 188 23.85 8.15 -17.87
CA GLY A 188 24.60 9.40 -17.86
C GLY A 188 24.56 10.19 -16.53
N GLU A 189 24.02 9.60 -15.47
CA GLU A 189 23.95 10.24 -14.17
C GLU A 189 24.84 9.51 -13.14
N GLU A 190 25.37 10.27 -12.19
CA GLU A 190 26.08 9.70 -11.04
C GLU A 190 25.09 9.13 -10.03
N GLU A 191 25.51 8.10 -9.30
CA GLU A 191 24.70 7.52 -8.22
C GLU A 191 24.53 8.53 -7.08
N PRO A 192 23.26 8.78 -6.64
CA PRO A 192 23.02 9.69 -5.51
C PRO A 192 23.64 9.18 -4.21
N THR A 193 24.15 10.08 -3.38
CA THR A 193 24.71 9.76 -2.05
C THR A 193 23.67 9.75 -0.93
N LEU A 194 22.39 10.00 -1.25
CA LEU A 194 21.30 10.06 -0.28
C LEU A 194 21.03 8.68 0.31
N THR A 195 20.88 8.61 1.64
CA THR A 195 20.50 7.39 2.37
C THR A 195 19.10 7.46 2.96
N GLU A 196 18.56 8.68 3.02
CA GLU A 196 17.30 9.03 3.66
C GLU A 196 16.70 10.27 2.98
N SER A 197 15.44 10.55 3.21
CA SER A 197 14.75 11.72 2.68
C SER A 197 13.81 12.33 3.71
N ASP A 198 13.85 13.64 3.84
CA ASP A 198 12.84 14.37 4.61
C ASP A 198 11.60 14.60 3.76
N ILE A 199 10.45 14.25 4.31
CA ILE A 199 9.15 14.47 3.67
C ILE A 199 8.24 15.33 4.55
N VAL A 200 7.24 15.93 3.92
CA VAL A 200 6.14 16.59 4.62
C VAL A 200 4.83 15.93 4.22
N GLU A 201 4.13 15.38 5.21
CA GLU A 201 2.78 14.85 5.05
C GLU A 201 1.85 15.50 6.07
N ASN A 202 0.70 16.04 5.62
CA ASN A 202 -0.25 16.74 6.48
C ASN A 202 0.40 17.90 7.28
N GLY A 203 1.44 18.52 6.73
CA GLY A 203 2.23 19.56 7.38
C GLY A 203 3.12 19.07 8.53
N ILE A 204 3.34 17.77 8.67
CA ILE A 204 4.26 17.13 9.60
C ILE A 204 5.48 16.68 8.83
N ARG A 205 6.68 16.99 9.36
CA ARG A 205 7.94 16.52 8.79
C ARG A 205 8.26 15.12 9.32
N TYR A 206 8.69 14.25 8.43
CA TYR A 206 9.16 12.91 8.75
C TYR A 206 10.51 12.66 8.11
N HIS A 207 11.33 11.96 8.85
CA HIS A 207 12.56 11.40 8.36
C HIS A 207 12.28 9.98 7.82
N VAL A 208 12.56 9.74 6.55
CA VAL A 208 12.29 8.46 5.89
C VAL A 208 13.59 7.78 5.49
N ASP A 209 13.92 6.70 6.19
CA ASP A 209 14.95 5.75 5.78
C ASP A 209 14.35 4.81 4.70
N PHE A 210 14.58 5.16 3.43
CA PHE A 210 14.12 4.36 2.31
C PHE A 210 15.01 3.14 2.05
N ILE A 211 16.18 3.05 2.67
CA ILE A 211 17.14 1.95 2.54
C ILE A 211 16.76 0.79 3.48
N ASN A 212 16.50 1.07 4.76
CA ASN A 212 16.29 0.07 5.80
C ASN A 212 14.88 0.07 6.38
N GLY A 213 14.10 1.13 6.14
CA GLY A 213 12.72 1.25 6.58
C GLY A 213 11.82 0.13 6.02
N GLN A 214 10.69 -0.11 6.66
CA GLN A 214 9.72 -1.12 6.22
C GLN A 214 9.15 -0.79 4.84
N LYS A 215 8.93 -1.80 4.01
CA LYS A 215 8.47 -1.69 2.62
C LYS A 215 9.39 -0.75 1.82
N THR A 216 8.85 0.39 1.36
CA THR A 216 9.58 1.44 0.64
C THR A 216 10.15 2.52 1.55
N GLY A 217 9.85 2.49 2.88
CA GLY A 217 10.32 3.44 3.89
C GLY A 217 9.21 4.10 4.70
N PHE A 218 8.04 4.32 4.10
CA PHE A 218 6.89 4.96 4.76
C PHE A 218 5.55 4.43 4.24
N PHE A 219 4.48 4.49 5.06
CA PHE A 219 3.14 4.02 4.71
C PHE A 219 2.28 5.18 4.20
N LEU A 220 2.27 5.39 2.89
CA LEU A 220 1.56 6.49 2.23
C LEU A 220 0.04 6.30 2.18
N ASP A 221 -0.41 5.06 2.26
CA ASP A 221 -1.81 4.64 2.09
C ASP A 221 -2.75 5.16 3.19
N GLN A 222 -2.23 5.51 4.37
CA GLN A 222 -2.98 6.02 5.51
C GLN A 222 -3.02 7.58 5.60
N LYS A 223 -2.44 8.30 4.65
CA LYS A 223 -2.29 9.77 4.67
C LYS A 223 -3.56 10.52 5.11
N TYR A 224 -4.67 10.29 4.42
CA TYR A 224 -5.92 11.01 4.70
C TYR A 224 -6.70 10.42 5.89
N ASN A 225 -6.41 9.18 6.29
CA ASN A 225 -6.94 8.60 7.52
C ASN A 225 -6.30 9.25 8.75
N ARG A 226 -5.01 9.58 8.68
CA ARG A 226 -4.30 10.36 9.70
C ARG A 226 -4.91 11.75 9.87
N GLN A 227 -5.28 12.42 8.77
CA GLN A 227 -6.00 13.71 8.84
C GLN A 227 -7.37 13.57 9.51
N ALA A 228 -8.10 12.47 9.25
CA ALA A 228 -9.39 12.23 9.89
C ALA A 228 -9.25 12.07 11.42
N VAL A 229 -8.19 11.41 11.88
CA VAL A 229 -7.84 11.32 13.31
C VAL A 229 -7.49 12.69 13.89
N ALA A 230 -6.64 13.46 13.22
CA ALA A 230 -6.20 14.79 13.66
C ALA A 230 -7.39 15.73 13.96
N ARG A 231 -8.44 15.70 13.13
CA ARG A 231 -9.63 16.53 13.29
C ARG A 231 -10.38 16.29 14.60
N LEU A 232 -10.29 15.09 15.18
CA LEU A 232 -10.98 14.71 16.41
C LEU A 232 -10.07 14.72 17.65
N ALA A 233 -8.77 14.94 17.49
CA ALA A 233 -7.79 14.81 18.58
C ALA A 233 -7.78 15.99 19.56
N LYS A 234 -8.29 17.15 19.19
CA LYS A 234 -8.19 18.38 19.99
C LYS A 234 -8.67 18.21 21.44
N GLY A 235 -7.75 18.48 22.39
CA GLY A 235 -8.00 18.43 23.83
C GLY A 235 -8.11 17.02 24.43
N ARG A 236 -7.84 15.97 23.64
CA ARG A 236 -7.97 14.57 24.04
C ARG A 236 -6.64 13.96 24.46
N THR A 237 -6.74 12.96 25.34
CA THR A 237 -5.64 12.03 25.64
C THR A 237 -5.76 10.84 24.70
N VAL A 238 -4.75 10.65 23.86
CA VAL A 238 -4.74 9.70 22.74
C VAL A 238 -3.79 8.54 23.02
N LEU A 239 -4.22 7.32 22.72
CA LEU A 239 -3.37 6.13 22.67
C LEU A 239 -3.29 5.66 21.21
N ASP A 240 -2.10 5.67 20.64
CA ASP A 240 -1.82 5.14 19.30
C ASP A 240 -1.09 3.80 19.41
N CYS A 241 -1.81 2.72 19.10
CA CYS A 241 -1.32 1.35 19.13
C CYS A 241 -0.79 0.95 17.75
N PHE A 242 0.38 0.31 17.72
CA PHE A 242 1.10 -0.04 16.48
C PHE A 242 1.58 1.21 15.72
N THR A 243 2.13 2.15 16.47
CA THR A 243 2.42 3.52 15.99
C THR A 243 3.46 3.58 14.87
N HIS A 244 4.29 2.52 14.71
CA HIS A 244 5.42 2.51 13.77
C HIS A 244 6.31 3.74 13.99
N THR A 245 6.53 4.57 12.98
CA THR A 245 7.32 5.83 13.08
C THR A 245 6.52 7.02 13.66
N GLY A 246 5.39 6.76 14.32
CA GLY A 246 4.58 7.76 15.03
C GLY A 246 3.60 8.52 14.15
N SER A 247 3.28 8.04 12.96
CA SER A 247 2.55 8.85 11.98
C SER A 247 1.12 9.20 12.38
N PHE A 248 0.34 8.27 12.98
CA PHE A 248 -0.97 8.60 13.54
C PHE A 248 -0.86 9.47 14.80
N ALA A 249 0.07 9.12 15.71
CA ALA A 249 0.34 9.87 16.94
C ALA A 249 0.69 11.33 16.68
N LEU A 250 1.58 11.59 15.71
CA LEU A 250 2.01 12.93 15.32
C LEU A 250 0.85 13.74 14.71
N ASN A 251 0.00 13.11 13.89
CA ASN A 251 -1.20 13.76 13.35
C ASN A 251 -2.19 14.10 14.48
N ALA A 252 -2.37 13.22 15.47
CA ALA A 252 -3.20 13.50 16.64
C ALA A 252 -2.61 14.65 17.48
N ALA A 253 -1.30 14.63 17.74
CA ALA A 253 -0.60 15.68 18.47
C ALA A 253 -0.72 17.04 17.78
N LYS A 254 -0.45 17.11 16.48
CA LYS A 254 -0.63 18.31 15.65
C LYS A 254 -2.07 18.78 15.59
N GLY A 255 -3.05 17.85 15.64
CA GLY A 255 -4.48 18.11 15.74
C GLY A 255 -4.91 18.74 17.07
N GLY A 256 -3.97 18.95 18.00
CA GLY A 256 -4.20 19.61 19.29
C GLY A 256 -4.57 18.64 20.40
N ALA A 257 -4.15 17.39 20.34
CA ALA A 257 -4.27 16.46 21.46
C ALA A 257 -3.60 17.05 22.72
N LYS A 258 -4.18 16.76 23.90
CA LYS A 258 -3.60 17.16 25.18
C LYS A 258 -2.37 16.34 25.51
N HIS A 259 -2.41 15.07 25.21
CA HIS A 259 -1.31 14.13 25.37
C HIS A 259 -1.50 12.94 24.42
N VAL A 260 -0.41 12.39 23.92
CA VAL A 260 -0.40 11.21 23.02
C VAL A 260 0.60 10.20 23.54
N THR A 261 0.13 8.97 23.78
CA THR A 261 0.99 7.82 24.04
C THR A 261 1.08 6.98 22.76
N ALA A 262 2.26 6.93 22.16
CA ALA A 262 2.57 6.19 20.95
C ALA A 262 3.27 4.87 21.28
N VAL A 263 2.69 3.74 20.89
CA VAL A 263 3.16 2.42 21.28
C VAL A 263 3.46 1.55 20.06
N ASP A 264 4.63 0.92 20.09
CA ASP A 264 5.01 -0.14 19.15
C ASP A 264 5.83 -1.22 19.90
N VAL A 265 5.86 -2.43 19.36
CA VAL A 265 6.70 -3.50 19.91
C VAL A 265 8.17 -3.30 19.54
N SER A 266 8.45 -2.60 18.45
CA SER A 266 9.79 -2.33 17.95
C SER A 266 10.40 -1.10 18.63
N GLU A 267 11.47 -1.31 19.41
CA GLU A 267 12.25 -0.22 20.01
C GLU A 267 12.77 0.76 18.95
N PHE A 268 13.21 0.26 17.81
CA PHE A 268 13.65 1.10 16.69
C PHE A 268 12.52 2.00 16.17
N ALA A 269 11.32 1.46 15.95
CA ALA A 269 10.17 2.24 15.52
C ALA A 269 9.80 3.32 16.54
N VAL A 270 9.83 3.01 17.82
CA VAL A 270 9.60 3.96 18.93
C VAL A 270 10.64 5.08 18.96
N GLN A 271 11.91 4.77 18.72
CA GLN A 271 12.97 5.78 18.59
C GLN A 271 12.72 6.72 17.42
N CYS A 272 12.39 6.18 16.23
CA CYS A 272 12.01 6.99 15.06
C CYS A 272 10.79 7.87 15.34
N ALA A 273 9.78 7.35 16.06
CA ALA A 273 8.60 8.13 16.44
C ALA A 273 8.98 9.30 17.37
N ALA A 274 9.87 9.07 18.34
CA ALA A 274 10.38 10.13 19.24
C ALA A 274 11.24 11.18 18.51
N GLU A 275 12.03 10.76 17.54
CA GLU A 275 12.80 11.67 16.68
C GLU A 275 11.89 12.53 15.82
N ASN A 276 10.88 11.94 15.19
CA ASN A 276 9.87 12.66 14.43
C ASN A 276 9.07 13.63 15.33
N ALA A 277 8.78 13.27 16.60
CA ALA A 277 8.14 14.18 17.55
C ALA A 277 9.01 15.41 17.82
N ARG A 278 10.30 15.23 18.09
CA ARG A 278 11.28 16.33 18.27
C ARG A 278 11.41 17.19 17.02
N LEU A 279 11.49 16.58 15.84
CA LEU A 279 11.59 17.29 14.55
C LEU A 279 10.41 18.24 14.32
N ASN A 280 9.27 17.96 14.92
CA ASN A 280 8.05 18.76 14.82
C ASN A 280 7.72 19.59 16.07
N GLY A 281 8.57 19.56 17.13
CA GLY A 281 8.31 20.26 18.40
C GLY A 281 7.10 19.70 19.16
N LEU A 282 6.80 18.42 19.01
CA LEU A 282 5.65 17.73 19.62
C LEU A 282 6.05 16.79 20.77
N ASP A 283 7.36 16.66 21.05
CA ASP A 283 7.92 15.80 22.10
C ASP A 283 7.43 16.15 23.51
N GLY A 284 7.04 17.39 23.75
CA GLY A 284 6.47 17.82 25.04
C GLY A 284 5.08 17.24 25.35
N ILE A 285 4.34 16.75 24.35
CA ILE A 285 2.99 16.18 24.52
C ILE A 285 2.89 14.73 24.02
N MET A 286 3.96 14.19 23.46
CA MET A 286 4.00 12.83 22.89
C MET A 286 4.99 11.96 23.65
N GLU A 287 4.48 10.90 24.29
CA GLU A 287 5.27 9.84 24.93
C GLU A 287 5.35 8.64 23.97
N CYS A 288 6.57 8.17 23.71
CA CYS A 288 6.82 6.99 22.88
C CYS A 288 7.27 5.82 23.76
N ARG A 289 6.59 4.68 23.64
CA ARG A 289 6.81 3.51 24.52
C ARG A 289 6.92 2.22 23.73
N ALA A 290 7.99 1.45 23.95
CA ALA A 290 8.11 0.09 23.45
C ALA A 290 7.27 -0.87 24.31
N ALA A 291 6.23 -1.47 23.73
CA ALA A 291 5.38 -2.47 24.42
C ALA A 291 4.59 -3.31 23.41
N ASN A 292 4.29 -4.55 23.80
CA ASN A 292 3.35 -5.38 23.06
C ASN A 292 1.91 -4.94 23.39
N VAL A 293 1.15 -4.54 22.38
CA VAL A 293 -0.23 -4.04 22.53
C VAL A 293 -1.16 -5.09 23.16
N PHE A 294 -0.96 -6.38 22.85
CA PHE A 294 -1.75 -7.48 23.44
C PHE A 294 -1.55 -7.64 24.94
N ASP A 295 -0.41 -7.22 25.47
CA ASP A 295 -0.14 -7.24 26.91
C ASP A 295 -0.54 -5.90 27.55
N LEU A 296 -0.28 -4.79 26.86
CA LEU A 296 -0.54 -3.44 27.35
C LEU A 296 -2.03 -3.16 27.58
N LEU A 297 -2.90 -3.50 26.59
CA LEU A 297 -4.33 -3.19 26.72
C LEU A 297 -5.00 -3.85 27.94
N PRO A 298 -4.75 -5.15 28.27
CA PRO A 298 -5.20 -5.74 29.52
C PRO A 298 -4.63 -5.09 30.78
N GLU A 299 -3.40 -4.58 30.75
CA GLU A 299 -2.82 -3.86 31.88
C GLU A 299 -3.53 -2.53 32.13
N LEU A 300 -3.82 -1.79 31.07
CA LEU A 300 -4.53 -0.51 31.13
C LEU A 300 -5.98 -0.67 31.67
N GLU A 301 -6.61 -1.83 31.50
CA GLU A 301 -7.94 -2.09 32.06
C GLU A 301 -7.96 -2.13 33.61
N LYS A 302 -6.80 -2.37 34.25
CA LYS A 302 -6.66 -2.46 35.71
C LYS A 302 -6.53 -1.10 36.39
N VAL A 303 -6.35 -0.04 35.62
CA VAL A 303 -6.19 1.35 36.08
C VAL A 303 -7.36 2.22 35.65
N PRO A 304 -7.62 3.39 36.29
CA PRO A 304 -8.66 4.29 35.84
C PRO A 304 -8.52 4.69 34.39
N LYS A 305 -9.66 4.82 33.66
CA LYS A 305 -9.67 5.22 32.24
C LYS A 305 -8.95 6.54 32.06
N SER A 306 -7.91 6.54 31.20
CA SER A 306 -7.02 7.67 30.97
C SER A 306 -7.00 8.18 29.53
N TYR A 307 -7.66 7.46 28.61
CA TYR A 307 -7.68 7.80 27.20
C TYR A 307 -9.09 8.13 26.72
N ASP A 308 -9.17 9.19 25.90
CA ASP A 308 -10.40 9.63 25.23
C ASP A 308 -10.46 9.19 23.77
N PHE A 309 -9.32 8.81 23.21
CA PHE A 309 -9.19 8.39 21.82
C PHE A 309 -8.16 7.27 21.71
N ILE A 310 -8.54 6.15 21.11
CA ILE A 310 -7.63 5.02 20.85
C ILE A 310 -7.57 4.77 19.33
N ILE A 311 -6.35 4.58 18.85
CA ILE A 311 -6.04 4.28 17.44
C ILE A 311 -5.45 2.88 17.38
N LEU A 312 -5.99 2.04 16.48
CA LEU A 312 -5.54 0.68 16.23
C LEU A 312 -5.21 0.51 14.74
N ASP A 313 -3.93 0.56 14.40
CA ASP A 313 -3.43 0.29 13.04
C ASP A 313 -2.47 -0.91 13.02
N PRO A 314 -2.96 -2.11 13.34
CA PRO A 314 -2.12 -3.29 13.46
C PRO A 314 -1.57 -3.74 12.11
N PRO A 315 -0.43 -4.46 12.09
CA PRO A 315 0.03 -5.14 10.89
C PRO A 315 -1.00 -6.17 10.41
N ALA A 316 -0.87 -6.61 9.17
CA ALA A 316 -1.73 -7.65 8.64
C ALA A 316 -1.59 -8.95 9.44
N PHE A 317 -2.61 -9.32 10.23
CA PHE A 317 -2.60 -10.52 11.05
C PHE A 317 -2.74 -11.80 10.22
N THR A 318 -3.12 -11.70 8.94
CA THR A 318 -3.14 -12.85 8.03
C THR A 318 -2.58 -12.49 6.65
N LYS A 319 -1.84 -13.46 6.09
CA LYS A 319 -1.32 -13.44 4.71
C LYS A 319 -1.91 -14.57 3.86
N SER A 320 -2.91 -15.31 4.40
CA SER A 320 -3.53 -16.43 3.70
C SER A 320 -4.97 -16.66 4.16
N ARG A 321 -5.77 -17.30 3.27
CA ARG A 321 -7.14 -17.70 3.63
C ARG A 321 -7.19 -18.72 4.77
N LYS A 322 -6.12 -19.49 4.99
CA LYS A 322 -6.08 -20.54 6.03
C LYS A 322 -5.99 -19.98 7.46
N THR A 323 -5.46 -18.77 7.62
CA THR A 323 -5.23 -18.14 8.94
C THR A 323 -6.20 -17.01 9.23
N ILE A 324 -7.27 -16.87 8.44
CA ILE A 324 -8.18 -15.72 8.56
C ILE A 324 -8.96 -15.74 9.87
N ASP A 325 -9.45 -16.90 10.34
CA ASP A 325 -10.27 -16.96 11.55
C ASP A 325 -9.42 -16.64 12.80
N SER A 326 -8.16 -17.10 12.83
CA SER A 326 -7.20 -16.71 13.87
C SER A 326 -6.89 -15.22 13.85
N ALA A 327 -6.73 -14.63 12.64
CA ALA A 327 -6.53 -13.20 12.48
C ALA A 327 -7.74 -12.39 12.98
N MET A 328 -8.95 -12.83 12.65
CA MET A 328 -10.18 -12.17 13.12
C MET A 328 -10.32 -12.23 14.65
N THR A 329 -9.84 -13.30 15.29
CA THR A 329 -9.76 -13.38 16.76
C THR A 329 -8.81 -12.32 17.33
N GLY A 330 -7.62 -12.15 16.73
CA GLY A 330 -6.68 -11.11 17.15
C GLY A 330 -7.23 -9.68 16.94
N TYR A 331 -7.87 -9.41 15.80
CA TYR A 331 -8.55 -8.13 15.57
C TYR A 331 -9.66 -7.89 16.60
N LYS A 332 -10.46 -8.92 16.93
CA LYS A 332 -11.53 -8.82 17.92
C LYS A 332 -10.96 -8.48 19.30
N GLU A 333 -9.90 -9.15 19.71
CA GLU A 333 -9.28 -8.94 21.04
C GLU A 333 -8.84 -7.49 21.24
N ILE A 334 -8.04 -6.92 20.31
CA ILE A 334 -7.56 -5.54 20.46
C ILE A 334 -8.70 -4.52 20.39
N ASN A 335 -9.70 -4.74 19.52
CA ASN A 335 -10.85 -3.83 19.40
C ASN A 335 -11.75 -3.89 20.64
N TYR A 336 -12.03 -5.09 21.17
CA TYR A 336 -12.77 -5.31 22.40
C TYR A 336 -12.12 -4.56 23.58
N ARG A 337 -10.79 -4.74 23.77
CA ARG A 337 -10.03 -4.07 24.82
C ARG A 337 -10.06 -2.55 24.70
N ALA A 338 -9.82 -2.04 23.49
CA ALA A 338 -9.88 -0.60 23.23
C ALA A 338 -11.27 -0.02 23.56
N MET A 339 -12.35 -0.69 23.16
CA MET A 339 -13.71 -0.26 23.48
C MET A 339 -14.00 -0.24 24.98
N LYS A 340 -13.48 -1.20 25.73
CA LYS A 340 -13.59 -1.21 27.22
C LYS A 340 -12.83 -0.09 27.90
N LEU A 341 -11.67 0.29 27.34
CA LEU A 341 -10.84 1.36 27.88
C LEU A 341 -11.46 2.76 27.62
N LEU A 342 -12.21 2.92 26.54
CA LEU A 342 -12.79 4.21 26.18
C LEU A 342 -13.99 4.56 27.09
N PRO A 343 -14.11 5.83 27.52
CA PRO A 343 -15.32 6.33 28.17
C PRO A 343 -16.45 6.48 27.13
N ARG A 344 -17.69 6.62 27.61
CA ARG A 344 -18.79 7.08 26.77
C ARG A 344 -18.46 8.47 26.22
N GLY A 345 -18.61 8.66 24.91
CA GLY A 345 -18.19 9.85 24.18
C GLY A 345 -16.76 9.80 23.67
N GLY A 346 -15.98 8.78 24.05
CA GLY A 346 -14.62 8.53 23.52
C GLY A 346 -14.62 8.06 22.06
N TYR A 347 -13.48 8.08 21.44
CA TYR A 347 -13.32 7.80 20.01
C TYR A 347 -12.42 6.57 19.77
N LEU A 348 -12.76 5.80 18.75
CA LEU A 348 -11.98 4.66 18.26
C LEU A 348 -11.72 4.83 16.78
N ALA A 349 -10.45 4.89 16.38
CA ALA A 349 -10.01 4.66 15.01
C ALA A 349 -9.46 3.24 14.91
N THR A 350 -9.93 2.44 13.95
CA THR A 350 -9.46 1.06 13.82
C THR A 350 -9.30 0.68 12.36
N CYS A 351 -8.20 -0.01 12.06
CA CYS A 351 -7.78 -0.36 10.71
C CYS A 351 -7.58 -1.86 10.52
N SER A 352 -7.64 -2.29 9.28
CA SER A 352 -7.12 -3.57 8.83
C SER A 352 -6.57 -3.43 7.42
N CYS A 353 -5.30 -3.75 7.22
CA CYS A 353 -4.65 -3.83 5.91
C CYS A 353 -4.61 -5.27 5.35
N SER A 354 -5.30 -6.23 5.97
CA SER A 354 -5.37 -7.62 5.50
C SER A 354 -6.36 -7.73 4.34
N HIS A 355 -5.86 -8.03 3.14
CA HIS A 355 -6.71 -8.29 1.97
C HIS A 355 -7.73 -9.42 2.22
N PHE A 356 -7.36 -10.49 2.91
CA PHE A 356 -8.25 -11.62 3.20
C PHE A 356 -9.33 -11.32 4.24
N ALA A 357 -9.19 -10.28 5.04
CA ALA A 357 -10.22 -9.78 5.95
C ALA A 357 -11.11 -8.79 5.19
N SER A 358 -12.18 -9.29 4.53
CA SER A 358 -13.10 -8.41 3.79
C SER A 358 -13.75 -7.38 4.71
N THR A 359 -14.26 -6.30 4.13
CA THR A 359 -14.95 -5.22 4.87
C THR A 359 -16.12 -5.77 5.68
N GLU A 360 -16.90 -6.71 5.11
CA GLU A 360 -18.05 -7.34 5.79
C GLU A 360 -17.61 -8.15 7.02
N ARG A 361 -16.53 -8.94 6.89
CA ARG A 361 -15.96 -9.71 8.00
C ARG A 361 -15.43 -8.80 9.10
N PHE A 362 -14.75 -7.70 8.71
CA PHE A 362 -14.23 -6.74 9.67
C PHE A 362 -15.37 -6.03 10.42
N ILE A 363 -16.44 -5.62 9.73
CA ILE A 363 -17.65 -5.04 10.35
C ILE A 363 -18.33 -6.04 11.29
N ALA A 364 -18.48 -7.30 10.89
CA ALA A 364 -19.07 -8.34 11.74
C ALA A 364 -18.24 -8.55 13.02
N MET A 365 -16.91 -8.55 12.92
CA MET A 365 -16.00 -8.62 14.05
C MET A 365 -16.16 -7.41 14.97
N LEU A 366 -16.20 -6.18 14.44
CA LEU A 366 -16.38 -4.96 15.24
C LEU A 366 -17.71 -4.95 16.00
N ARG A 367 -18.80 -5.39 15.37
CA ARG A 367 -20.10 -5.55 16.05
C ARG A 367 -20.05 -6.55 17.18
N SER A 368 -19.37 -7.69 16.98
CA SER A 368 -19.18 -8.70 18.01
C SER A 368 -18.32 -8.17 19.17
N ALA A 369 -17.24 -7.44 18.89
CA ALA A 369 -16.39 -6.84 19.89
C ALA A 369 -17.16 -5.79 20.73
N ALA A 370 -17.97 -4.95 20.09
CA ALA A 370 -18.79 -3.93 20.75
C ALA A 370 -19.85 -4.57 21.67
N HIS A 371 -20.52 -5.63 21.20
CA HIS A 371 -21.47 -6.41 22.01
C HIS A 371 -20.79 -6.95 23.27
N ASP A 372 -19.64 -7.60 23.13
CA ASP A 372 -18.92 -8.20 24.24
C ASP A 372 -18.35 -7.14 25.22
N ALA A 373 -18.00 -5.95 24.71
CA ALA A 373 -17.56 -4.82 25.51
C ALA A 373 -18.72 -4.09 26.23
N GLY A 374 -19.96 -4.41 25.88
CA GLY A 374 -21.15 -3.76 26.43
C GLY A 374 -21.32 -2.31 25.99
N VAL A 375 -20.87 -1.95 24.80
CA VAL A 375 -20.93 -0.60 24.25
C VAL A 375 -21.65 -0.57 22.90
N GLN A 376 -22.10 0.61 22.49
CA GLN A 376 -22.55 0.87 21.12
C GLN A 376 -21.55 1.76 20.40
N LEU A 377 -21.43 1.59 19.10
CA LEU A 377 -20.56 2.37 18.24
C LEU A 377 -21.38 3.24 17.30
N ARG A 378 -21.15 4.55 17.37
CA ARG A 378 -21.66 5.51 16.37
C ARG A 378 -20.59 5.72 15.33
N GLN A 379 -20.81 5.21 14.11
CA GLN A 379 -19.88 5.41 13.01
C GLN A 379 -19.85 6.88 12.58
N ILE A 380 -18.64 7.44 12.51
CA ILE A 380 -18.37 8.80 12.02
C ILE A 380 -17.94 8.71 10.57
N GLU A 381 -16.95 7.84 10.28
CA GLU A 381 -16.43 7.63 8.94
C GLU A 381 -16.09 6.15 8.70
N GLN A 382 -16.22 5.74 7.44
CA GLN A 382 -15.61 4.56 6.87
C GLN A 382 -14.78 5.01 5.69
N ARG A 383 -13.52 4.60 5.63
CA ARG A 383 -12.56 5.04 4.64
C ARG A 383 -11.73 3.86 4.15
N GLN A 384 -11.02 4.07 3.07
CA GLN A 384 -10.11 3.13 2.42
C GLN A 384 -8.70 3.74 2.37
N GLN A 385 -7.81 3.14 1.60
CA GLN A 385 -6.48 3.69 1.32
C GLN A 385 -6.56 5.06 0.63
N SER A 386 -5.47 5.82 0.73
CA SER A 386 -5.30 7.11 0.06
C SER A 386 -5.51 6.98 -1.46
N CYS A 387 -6.00 8.05 -2.10
CA CYS A 387 -6.35 8.06 -3.52
C CYS A 387 -5.16 7.83 -4.47
N ASP A 388 -3.91 8.00 -4.02
CA ASP A 388 -2.71 7.62 -4.77
C ASP A 388 -2.48 6.09 -4.82
N HIS A 389 -3.29 5.32 -4.08
CA HIS A 389 -3.39 3.87 -4.14
C HIS A 389 -4.74 3.48 -4.75
N PRO A 390 -4.96 3.72 -6.06
CA PRO A 390 -6.28 3.57 -6.68
C PRO A 390 -6.80 2.14 -6.60
N ILE A 391 -8.10 2.01 -6.38
CA ILE A 391 -8.82 0.73 -6.42
C ILE A 391 -9.31 0.50 -7.83
N LEU A 392 -8.83 -0.56 -8.46
CA LEU A 392 -9.32 -1.01 -9.75
C LEU A 392 -10.43 -2.04 -9.56
N TRP A 393 -11.66 -1.72 -9.90
CA TRP A 393 -12.86 -2.51 -9.58
C TRP A 393 -12.84 -3.95 -10.12
N GLY A 394 -12.09 -4.23 -11.16
CA GLY A 394 -11.87 -5.59 -11.66
C GLY A 394 -10.77 -6.37 -10.93
N VAL A 395 -10.11 -5.77 -9.93
CA VAL A 395 -8.94 -6.32 -9.22
C VAL A 395 -9.14 -6.13 -7.72
N GLU A 396 -9.78 -7.12 -7.08
CA GLU A 396 -10.10 -7.08 -5.64
C GLU A 396 -8.85 -6.88 -4.77
N GLU A 397 -7.68 -7.34 -5.25
CA GLU A 397 -6.41 -7.20 -4.55
C GLU A 397 -5.95 -5.75 -4.38
N THR A 398 -6.49 -4.82 -5.16
CA THR A 398 -6.21 -3.39 -5.01
C THR A 398 -7.02 -2.73 -3.89
N ASP A 399 -8.10 -3.35 -3.39
CA ASP A 399 -8.88 -2.91 -2.23
C ASP A 399 -8.46 -3.69 -0.98
N TYR A 400 -7.55 -3.15 -0.20
CA TYR A 400 -6.97 -3.88 0.93
C TYR A 400 -7.09 -3.18 2.28
N LEU A 401 -7.27 -1.85 2.31
CA LEU A 401 -7.29 -1.08 3.55
C LEU A 401 -8.71 -0.75 3.99
N LYS A 402 -9.05 -1.12 5.21
CA LYS A 402 -10.28 -0.75 5.91
C LYS A 402 -9.92 0.16 7.07
N PHE A 403 -10.53 1.34 7.13
CA PHE A 403 -10.42 2.29 8.21
C PHE A 403 -11.82 2.67 8.69
N PHE A 404 -12.04 2.60 9.99
CA PHE A 404 -13.28 3.03 10.62
C PHE A 404 -12.99 3.99 11.76
N LEU A 405 -13.81 5.01 11.87
CA LEU A 405 -13.78 6.00 12.93
C LEU A 405 -15.13 6.01 13.64
N PHE A 406 -15.11 5.74 14.94
CA PHE A 406 -16.31 5.62 15.77
C PHE A 406 -16.27 6.55 16.98
N GLN A 407 -17.47 6.88 17.48
CA GLN A 407 -17.68 7.32 18.85
C GLN A 407 -18.33 6.20 19.66
N VAL A 408 -17.81 5.95 20.86
CA VAL A 408 -18.42 5.03 21.85
C VAL A 408 -19.59 5.73 22.50
N VAL A 409 -20.77 5.10 22.54
CA VAL A 409 -22.01 5.65 23.10
C VAL A 409 -22.66 4.73 24.10
#